data_60433fb6ebe72c8e362e274eda668866
#
_entry.id   60433fb6ebe72c8e362e274eda668866
#
_cell.length_a   1.000
_cell.length_b   1.000
_cell.length_c   1.000
_cell.angle_alpha   90.00
_cell.angle_beta   90.00
_cell.angle_gamma   90.00
#
_symmetry.space_group_name_H-M   'P 1'
#
loop_
_entity.id
_entity.type
_entity.pdbx_description
1 polymer ?
#
loop_
_entity_poly.entity_id
_entity_poly.type
_entity_poly.pdbx_seq_one_letter_code
_entity_poly.pdbx_strand_id
1 'polypeptide(L)'
;MTRSAAWTVRIALAALVLAAAALAGASTASASRVHFVDIAGTAEFKSDRSGTFSQDSVSIPTWSSSYVDGLTGQSFNYTMVGRSPMAGSSNTVVSTVIVPVDLRFDGGGVLKGSSRAQLVLGSPIFQQALFNGPSYATQYGNAMQKDMFWKTGGSNPAYNVTLQNARVMDPVRLDVPKSKGHDLIGQRSGIHFGLADYAWLSNKLKDSIKDLGPSVVPIFIVDNTFLWIDTPDQCCVVGFHGALGKNKQISTYIFASYSDAGLFDPLPGQTQSFESDIHALSHEVSEWYADPFLSNQVVPWSSPLAPQYGCTNVLETGDPVFGYGWNQPMPNGVTYHPEDEAFFSWFSHESPSRGFGGRYTYLNTFTSAAPGC
;
A
#
# COMPACT_ATOMS: atom_id res chain seq x y z
N MET A 1 26.80 22.49 -22.36
CA MET A 1 26.19 23.20 -21.20
C MET A 1 24.78 22.63 -21.05
N THR A 2 24.67 21.53 -20.36
CA THR A 2 23.39 20.80 -20.15
C THR A 2 22.96 21.09 -18.72
N ARG A 3 21.86 21.82 -18.58
CA ARG A 3 21.25 22.07 -17.29
C ARG A 3 20.40 20.84 -16.92
N SER A 4 20.81 20.12 -15.89
CA SER A 4 19.99 19.12 -15.23
C SER A 4 18.82 19.82 -14.53
N ALA A 5 17.60 19.50 -14.95
CA ALA A 5 16.41 19.92 -14.23
C ALA A 5 16.28 19.04 -12.98
N ALA A 6 16.67 19.59 -11.84
CA ALA A 6 16.33 19.03 -10.55
C ALA A 6 14.81 19.25 -10.32
N TRP A 7 14.04 18.20 -10.32
CA TRP A 7 12.63 18.23 -9.91
C TRP A 7 12.60 18.36 -8.39
N THR A 8 12.36 19.58 -7.94
CA THR A 8 12.06 19.87 -6.54
C THR A 8 10.59 19.56 -6.33
N VAL A 9 10.27 18.44 -5.70
CA VAL A 9 8.93 18.17 -5.16
C VAL A 9 8.71 19.20 -4.06
N ARG A 10 7.94 20.23 -4.34
CA ARG A 10 7.44 21.16 -3.33
C ARG A 10 6.22 20.50 -2.70
N ILE A 11 6.44 19.81 -1.59
CA ILE A 11 5.37 19.41 -0.67
C ILE A 11 4.84 20.72 -0.08
N ALA A 12 3.60 21.06 -0.42
CA ALA A 12 2.93 22.17 0.23
C ALA A 12 2.58 21.73 1.65
N LEU A 13 3.33 22.20 2.65
CA LEU A 13 3.04 22.03 4.06
C LEU A 13 1.66 22.63 4.35
N ALA A 14 0.66 21.77 4.55
CA ALA A 14 -0.41 22.15 5.46
C ALA A 14 0.21 22.09 6.85
N ALA A 15 0.49 23.25 7.41
CA ALA A 15 1.22 23.40 8.66
C ALA A 15 0.56 22.60 9.78
N LEU A 16 1.14 21.47 10.11
CA LEU A 16 1.02 20.90 11.42
C LEU A 16 2.23 21.33 12.21
N VAL A 17 1.99 22.30 13.08
CA VAL A 17 2.95 22.72 14.08
C VAL A 17 3.12 21.59 15.07
N LEU A 18 4.02 20.65 14.78
CA LEU A 18 4.76 19.95 15.80
C LEU A 18 5.88 20.91 16.19
N ALA A 19 5.60 21.80 17.15
CA ALA A 19 6.64 22.58 17.76
C ALA A 19 7.67 21.60 18.33
N ALA A 20 8.87 21.60 17.75
CA ALA A 20 10.03 20.98 18.37
C ALA A 20 10.29 21.72 19.70
N ALA A 21 9.70 21.22 20.78
CA ALA A 21 10.03 21.66 22.11
C ALA A 21 11.34 20.96 22.50
N ALA A 22 12.41 21.70 22.44
CA ALA A 22 13.69 21.32 23.00
C ALA A 22 13.53 21.00 24.49
N LEU A 23 13.93 19.79 24.87
CA LEU A 23 14.53 19.37 26.16
C LEU A 23 14.03 20.08 27.43
N ALA A 24 13.04 19.53 28.10
CA ALA A 24 13.01 19.18 29.52
C ALA A 24 11.54 18.99 29.97
N GLY A 25 11.18 17.76 30.32
CA GLY A 25 9.83 17.47 30.80
C GLY A 25 8.94 16.88 29.71
N ALA A 26 8.11 15.92 30.07
CA ALA A 26 7.20 15.24 29.18
C ALA A 26 6.44 16.24 28.29
N SER A 27 6.88 16.43 27.07
CA SER A 27 6.23 17.31 26.12
C SER A 27 5.10 16.53 25.45
N THR A 28 3.89 16.91 25.80
CA THR A 28 2.68 16.55 25.08
C THR A 28 2.73 17.21 23.70
N ALA A 29 3.23 16.49 22.69
CA ALA A 29 3.14 16.95 21.32
C ALA A 29 1.67 16.85 20.87
N SER A 30 1.12 17.97 20.40
CA SER A 30 -0.23 18.02 19.84
C SER A 30 -0.21 17.34 18.48
N ALA A 31 -0.60 16.07 18.44
CA ALA A 31 -0.83 15.37 17.20
C ALA A 31 -2.16 15.85 16.58
N SER A 32 -2.14 17.05 16.00
CA SER A 32 -3.22 17.49 15.15
C SER A 32 -3.01 16.91 13.75
N ARG A 33 -3.84 15.96 13.38
CA ARG A 33 -3.97 15.31 12.06
C ARG A 33 -2.67 14.69 11.53
N VAL A 34 -2.54 13.43 11.74
CA VAL A 34 -1.61 12.60 10.96
C VAL A 34 -2.13 12.61 9.53
N HIS A 35 -1.40 13.22 8.60
CA HIS A 35 -1.68 13.13 7.18
C HIS A 35 -0.82 12.00 6.63
N PHE A 36 -1.43 11.11 5.93
CA PHE A 36 -0.73 10.06 5.23
C PHE A 36 -0.01 10.63 4.02
N VAL A 37 1.17 10.12 3.78
CA VAL A 37 1.89 10.30 2.54
C VAL A 37 2.26 8.90 2.12
N ASP A 38 1.55 8.37 1.15
CA ASP A 38 2.11 7.24 0.44
C ASP A 38 3.21 7.74 -0.47
N ILE A 39 4.25 6.95 -0.58
CA ILE A 39 5.41 7.31 -1.36
C ILE A 39 5.54 6.25 -2.41
N ALA A 40 4.90 6.49 -3.54
CA ALA A 40 5.22 5.81 -4.75
C ALA A 40 6.75 5.87 -4.96
N GLY A 41 7.44 4.90 -4.36
CA GLY A 41 8.86 4.67 -4.49
C GLY A 41 9.75 5.86 -4.17
N THR A 42 10.34 5.84 -3.01
CA THR A 42 11.40 6.78 -2.63
C THR A 42 12.64 6.65 -3.51
N ALA A 43 13.47 7.68 -3.50
CA ALA A 43 14.67 7.78 -4.32
C ALA A 43 15.64 6.59 -4.16
N GLU A 44 15.67 5.92 -3.01
CA GLU A 44 16.51 4.73 -2.79
C GLU A 44 16.05 3.50 -3.56
N PHE A 45 14.73 3.34 -3.75
CA PHE A 45 14.17 2.28 -4.57
C PHE A 45 14.04 2.70 -6.04
N LYS A 46 14.00 4.00 -6.35
CA LYS A 46 14.02 4.53 -7.73
C LYS A 46 15.31 4.23 -8.48
N SER A 47 16.43 4.00 -7.81
CA SER A 47 17.68 3.66 -8.48
C SER A 47 17.65 2.28 -9.13
N ASP A 48 16.81 1.36 -8.67
CA ASP A 48 16.61 0.05 -9.29
C ASP A 48 15.54 0.07 -10.41
N ARG A 49 14.78 1.18 -10.56
CA ARG A 49 13.74 1.34 -11.58
C ARG A 49 14.25 1.53 -13.02
N SER A 50 15.54 1.77 -13.23
CA SER A 50 16.09 2.08 -14.58
C SER A 50 16.25 0.85 -15.47
N GLY A 51 15.89 -0.35 -15.02
CA GLY A 51 15.93 -1.58 -15.79
C GLY A 51 14.55 -2.00 -16.25
N THR A 52 14.35 -2.16 -17.54
CA THR A 52 13.30 -3.02 -18.08
C THR A 52 13.53 -4.41 -17.52
N PHE A 53 12.72 -4.81 -16.53
CA PHE A 53 12.78 -6.15 -15.98
C PHE A 53 12.37 -7.15 -17.06
N SER A 54 13.21 -8.12 -17.39
CA SER A 54 12.78 -9.22 -18.24
C SER A 54 11.89 -10.16 -17.40
N GLN A 55 10.80 -10.66 -17.98
CA GLN A 55 9.93 -11.65 -17.30
C GLN A 55 10.71 -12.88 -16.78
N ASP A 56 11.83 -13.22 -17.40
CA ASP A 56 12.69 -14.33 -17.00
C ASP A 56 13.43 -14.12 -15.67
N SER A 57 13.42 -12.89 -15.14
CA SER A 57 14.05 -12.56 -13.86
C SER A 57 13.09 -12.48 -12.68
N VAL A 58 11.79 -12.59 -12.94
CA VAL A 58 10.73 -12.50 -11.93
C VAL A 58 10.28 -13.90 -11.55
N SER A 59 10.28 -14.21 -10.25
CA SER A 59 9.90 -15.55 -9.76
C SER A 59 8.46 -15.63 -9.27
N ILE A 60 7.76 -14.51 -9.14
CA ILE A 60 6.31 -14.48 -8.92
C ILE A 60 5.58 -14.50 -10.27
N PRO A 61 4.39 -15.13 -10.36
CA PRO A 61 3.59 -15.08 -11.57
C PRO A 61 3.19 -13.64 -11.91
N THR A 62 3.50 -13.18 -13.12
CA THR A 62 3.11 -11.87 -13.63
C THR A 62 2.66 -11.96 -15.08
N TRP A 63 1.90 -10.99 -15.52
CA TRP A 63 1.50 -10.81 -16.91
C TRP A 63 1.64 -9.37 -17.32
N SER A 64 1.98 -9.15 -18.58
CA SER A 64 2.13 -7.81 -19.15
C SER A 64 1.15 -7.60 -20.29
N SER A 65 0.71 -6.34 -20.46
CA SER A 65 -0.13 -5.90 -21.55
C SER A 65 0.13 -4.42 -21.83
N SER A 66 -0.63 -3.86 -22.75
CA SER A 66 -0.61 -2.44 -23.06
C SER A 66 -2.03 -1.89 -23.12
N TYR A 67 -2.15 -0.57 -23.01
CA TYR A 67 -3.40 0.14 -23.22
C TYR A 67 -3.11 1.46 -23.95
N VAL A 68 -4.13 2.00 -24.58
CA VAL A 68 -4.15 3.35 -25.10
C VAL A 68 -4.99 4.19 -24.18
N ASP A 69 -4.41 5.25 -23.64
CA ASP A 69 -5.08 6.17 -22.73
C ASP A 69 -6.25 6.87 -23.42
N GLY A 70 -7.41 6.85 -22.80
CA GLY A 70 -8.65 7.36 -23.38
C GLY A 70 -8.71 8.88 -23.52
N LEU A 71 -7.88 9.62 -22.77
CA LEU A 71 -7.83 11.07 -22.80
C LEU A 71 -6.78 11.58 -23.80
N THR A 72 -5.56 11.00 -23.74
CA THR A 72 -4.40 11.51 -24.50
C THR A 72 -4.11 10.75 -25.77
N GLY A 73 -4.62 9.52 -25.91
CA GLY A 73 -4.28 8.60 -26.99
C GLY A 73 -2.87 8.02 -26.90
N GLN A 74 -2.13 8.28 -25.82
CA GLN A 74 -0.80 7.73 -25.60
C GLN A 74 -0.88 6.24 -25.21
N SER A 75 0.08 5.44 -25.69
CA SER A 75 0.20 4.03 -25.33
C SER A 75 1.13 3.83 -24.14
N PHE A 76 0.71 2.97 -23.21
CA PHE A 76 1.48 2.57 -22.03
C PHE A 76 1.52 1.06 -21.93
N ASN A 77 2.63 0.54 -21.40
CA ASN A 77 2.77 -0.86 -21.02
C ASN A 77 2.59 -0.98 -19.51
N TYR A 78 2.05 -2.12 -19.07
CA TYR A 78 1.93 -2.42 -17.65
C TYR A 78 2.18 -3.91 -17.38
N THR A 79 2.58 -4.21 -16.15
CA THR A 79 2.80 -5.58 -15.65
C THR A 79 2.11 -5.73 -14.30
N MET A 80 1.27 -6.75 -14.17
CA MET A 80 0.50 -7.04 -12.97
C MET A 80 0.75 -8.45 -12.47
N VAL A 81 0.42 -8.70 -11.20
CA VAL A 81 0.54 -10.03 -10.58
C VAL A 81 -0.50 -10.99 -11.15
N GLY A 82 -0.12 -12.25 -11.28
CA GLY A 82 -1.00 -13.34 -11.69
C GLY A 82 -0.92 -13.67 -13.17
N ARG A 83 -2.07 -13.87 -13.79
CA ARG A 83 -2.26 -14.07 -15.22
C ARG A 83 -3.30 -13.08 -15.75
N SER A 84 -3.25 -12.81 -17.03
CA SER A 84 -4.22 -11.92 -17.66
C SER A 84 -5.65 -12.46 -17.52
N PRO A 85 -6.59 -11.67 -17.00
CA PRO A 85 -8.00 -12.06 -16.95
C PRO A 85 -8.59 -12.29 -18.35
N MET A 86 -8.03 -11.64 -19.37
CA MET A 86 -8.42 -11.78 -20.77
C MET A 86 -8.04 -13.16 -21.35
N ALA A 87 -7.12 -13.88 -20.74
CA ALA A 87 -6.76 -15.23 -21.16
C ALA A 87 -7.79 -16.31 -20.74
N GLY A 88 -8.83 -15.91 -20.00
CA GLY A 88 -9.89 -16.81 -19.56
C GLY A 88 -9.62 -17.47 -18.21
N SER A 89 -9.96 -18.76 -18.09
CA SER A 89 -9.83 -19.50 -16.83
C SER A 89 -8.38 -19.67 -16.41
N SER A 90 -8.05 -19.21 -15.21
CA SER A 90 -6.74 -19.44 -14.60
C SER A 90 -6.87 -19.37 -13.08
N ASN A 91 -6.09 -20.17 -12.38
CA ASN A 91 -5.96 -20.12 -10.93
C ASN A 91 -4.48 -19.91 -10.61
N THR A 92 -4.14 -18.71 -10.18
CA THR A 92 -2.78 -18.36 -9.79
C THR A 92 -2.71 -18.25 -8.29
N VAL A 93 -1.72 -18.90 -7.69
CA VAL A 93 -1.46 -18.82 -6.25
C VAL A 93 -0.06 -18.24 -6.06
N VAL A 94 0.05 -17.18 -5.27
CA VAL A 94 1.32 -16.54 -4.93
C VAL A 94 1.72 -16.93 -3.52
N SER A 95 2.94 -17.43 -3.37
CA SER A 95 3.50 -17.79 -2.06
C SER A 95 3.83 -16.53 -1.27
N THR A 96 3.31 -16.44 -0.04
CA THR A 96 3.53 -15.32 0.86
C THR A 96 3.94 -15.78 2.25
N VAL A 97 4.61 -14.92 2.99
CA VAL A 97 4.88 -15.08 4.43
C VAL A 97 4.58 -13.78 5.16
N ILE A 98 4.03 -13.88 6.35
CA ILE A 98 3.90 -12.73 7.26
C ILE A 98 5.17 -12.67 8.09
N VAL A 99 5.87 -11.55 8.05
CA VAL A 99 7.08 -11.27 8.81
C VAL A 99 6.76 -10.17 9.84
N PRO A 100 6.44 -10.55 11.08
CA PRO A 100 6.20 -9.56 12.12
C PRO A 100 7.49 -8.79 12.42
N VAL A 101 7.37 -7.49 12.68
CA VAL A 101 8.50 -6.65 13.08
C VAL A 101 8.20 -6.05 14.45
N ASP A 102 8.98 -6.45 15.45
CA ASP A 102 8.90 -5.92 16.81
C ASP A 102 9.94 -4.80 16.96
N LEU A 103 9.48 -3.59 17.26
CA LEU A 103 10.30 -2.40 17.39
C LEU A 103 10.43 -2.00 18.87
N ARG A 104 11.67 -1.96 19.38
CA ARG A 104 11.97 -1.45 20.71
C ARG A 104 12.64 -0.07 20.58
N PHE A 105 11.94 0.97 20.99
CA PHE A 105 12.42 2.34 20.91
C PHE A 105 13.35 2.65 22.10
N ASP A 106 14.46 3.32 21.82
CA ASP A 106 15.42 3.71 22.86
C ASP A 106 14.82 4.73 23.83
N GLY A 107 14.66 4.33 25.10
CA GLY A 107 14.03 5.11 26.14
C GLY A 107 12.49 5.13 26.07
N GLY A 108 11.88 4.31 25.22
CA GLY A 108 10.44 4.18 25.02
C GLY A 108 9.91 2.77 25.17
N GLY A 109 8.74 2.54 24.59
CA GLY A 109 8.03 1.26 24.60
C GLY A 109 8.52 0.26 23.56
N VAL A 110 7.81 -0.86 23.53
CA VAL A 110 7.95 -1.90 22.50
C VAL A 110 6.63 -2.02 21.77
N LEU A 111 6.65 -1.77 20.47
CA LEU A 111 5.53 -1.99 19.57
C LEU A 111 5.74 -3.32 18.84
N LYS A 112 4.79 -4.25 19.00
CA LYS A 112 4.98 -5.64 18.61
C LYS A 112 4.12 -6.02 17.41
N GLY A 113 4.69 -5.98 16.21
CA GLY A 113 4.05 -6.55 15.02
C GLY A 113 3.68 -8.02 15.21
N SER A 114 4.43 -8.75 16.06
CA SER A 114 4.12 -10.14 16.38
C SER A 114 2.78 -10.33 17.10
N SER A 115 2.28 -9.33 17.82
CA SER A 115 0.94 -9.35 18.44
C SER A 115 -0.18 -9.22 17.41
N ARG A 116 0.10 -8.70 16.21
CA ARG A 116 -0.87 -8.43 15.13
C ARG A 116 -0.91 -9.53 14.08
N ALA A 117 0.13 -10.35 13.98
CA ALA A 117 0.30 -11.33 12.90
C ALA A 117 -0.89 -12.30 12.74
N GLN A 118 -1.49 -12.77 13.83
CA GLN A 118 -2.66 -13.66 13.78
C GLN A 118 -3.94 -12.93 13.35
N LEU A 119 -4.08 -11.65 13.71
CA LEU A 119 -5.18 -10.81 13.23
C LEU A 119 -5.05 -10.61 11.72
N VAL A 120 -3.85 -10.29 11.23
CA VAL A 120 -3.56 -10.17 9.79
C VAL A 120 -3.85 -11.48 9.05
N LEU A 121 -3.40 -12.62 9.59
CA LEU A 121 -3.67 -13.94 8.99
C LEU A 121 -5.17 -14.27 8.95
N GLY A 122 -5.94 -13.82 9.93
CA GLY A 122 -7.40 -13.98 10.01
C GLY A 122 -8.21 -12.96 9.21
N SER A 123 -7.55 -11.99 8.57
CA SER A 123 -8.17 -10.90 7.82
C SER A 123 -8.58 -11.31 6.40
N PRO A 124 -9.42 -10.52 5.71
CA PRO A 124 -9.83 -10.78 4.32
C PRO A 124 -8.67 -10.72 3.31
N ILE A 125 -7.48 -10.29 3.71
CA ILE A 125 -6.27 -10.39 2.88
C ILE A 125 -5.94 -11.86 2.59
N PHE A 126 -6.08 -12.74 3.58
CA PHE A 126 -5.75 -14.17 3.48
C PHE A 126 -6.97 -15.08 3.58
N GLN A 127 -8.05 -14.63 4.19
CA GLN A 127 -9.26 -15.41 4.37
C GLN A 127 -10.32 -15.02 3.35
N GLN A 128 -11.24 -15.94 3.09
CA GLN A 128 -12.33 -15.70 2.16
C GLN A 128 -13.41 -14.83 2.79
N ALA A 129 -13.82 -13.78 2.08
CA ALA A 129 -14.92 -12.90 2.43
C ALA A 129 -15.79 -12.63 1.20
N LEU A 130 -17.03 -12.18 1.42
CA LEU A 130 -17.90 -11.74 0.35
C LEU A 130 -17.59 -10.29 -0.01
N PHE A 131 -17.42 -10.04 -1.30
CA PHE A 131 -17.20 -8.73 -1.89
C PHE A 131 -18.29 -8.42 -2.93
N ASN A 132 -18.41 -7.18 -3.37
CA ASN A 132 -19.50 -6.73 -4.26
C ASN A 132 -19.52 -7.42 -5.63
N GLY A 133 -18.36 -7.66 -6.24
CA GLY A 133 -18.29 -8.21 -7.60
C GLY A 133 -18.46 -9.72 -7.67
N PRO A 134 -17.57 -10.50 -7.06
CA PRO A 134 -17.66 -11.95 -7.08
C PRO A 134 -18.92 -12.47 -6.36
N SER A 135 -19.61 -13.43 -6.97
CA SER A 135 -20.79 -14.08 -6.37
C SER A 135 -20.44 -15.15 -5.32
N TYR A 136 -19.16 -15.27 -4.96
CA TYR A 136 -18.62 -16.24 -4.00
C TYR A 136 -17.57 -15.58 -3.13
N ALA A 137 -17.31 -16.18 -1.97
CA ALA A 137 -16.30 -15.68 -1.06
C ALA A 137 -14.89 -15.84 -1.64
N THR A 138 -14.06 -14.80 -1.50
CA THR A 138 -12.68 -14.79 -1.97
C THR A 138 -11.79 -13.89 -1.10
N GLN A 139 -10.50 -13.79 -1.42
CA GLN A 139 -9.58 -12.87 -0.77
C GLN A 139 -9.73 -11.46 -1.35
N TYR A 140 -9.39 -10.44 -0.55
CA TYR A 140 -9.47 -9.03 -0.91
C TYR A 140 -8.76 -8.72 -2.24
N GLY A 141 -7.46 -9.00 -2.36
CA GLY A 141 -6.70 -8.69 -3.58
C GLY A 141 -7.26 -9.37 -4.83
N ASN A 142 -7.77 -10.62 -4.70
CA ASN A 142 -8.44 -11.30 -5.81
C ASN A 142 -9.75 -10.59 -6.19
N ALA A 143 -10.54 -10.13 -5.23
CA ALA A 143 -11.77 -9.39 -5.50
C ALA A 143 -11.48 -8.08 -6.23
N MET A 144 -10.49 -7.29 -5.74
CA MET A 144 -10.10 -6.02 -6.37
C MET A 144 -9.62 -6.24 -7.81
N GLN A 145 -8.76 -7.21 -8.07
CA GLN A 145 -8.29 -7.49 -9.42
C GLN A 145 -9.42 -7.98 -10.36
N LYS A 146 -10.34 -8.80 -9.86
CA LYS A 146 -11.52 -9.22 -10.63
C LYS A 146 -12.42 -8.04 -10.97
N ASP A 147 -12.70 -7.18 -10.02
CA ASP A 147 -13.58 -6.03 -10.18
C ASP A 147 -12.97 -4.99 -11.10
N MET A 148 -11.67 -4.77 -11.03
CA MET A 148 -10.90 -3.89 -11.92
C MET A 148 -11.03 -4.29 -13.40
N PHE A 149 -11.06 -5.59 -13.71
CA PHE A 149 -11.14 -6.17 -15.06
C PHE A 149 -12.47 -6.87 -15.36
N TRP A 150 -13.54 -6.51 -14.67
CA TRP A 150 -14.81 -7.25 -14.68
C TRP A 150 -15.35 -7.59 -16.08
N LYS A 151 -15.41 -6.58 -16.96
CA LYS A 151 -15.93 -6.75 -18.34
C LYS A 151 -14.96 -7.45 -19.29
N THR A 152 -13.70 -7.61 -18.90
CA THR A 152 -12.64 -8.18 -19.74
C THR A 152 -12.09 -9.50 -19.23
N GLY A 153 -12.88 -10.21 -18.42
CA GLY A 153 -12.57 -11.56 -17.92
C GLY A 153 -12.56 -11.71 -16.40
N GLY A 154 -12.52 -10.63 -15.64
CA GLY A 154 -12.59 -10.65 -14.18
C GLY A 154 -13.87 -11.29 -13.64
N SER A 155 -15.00 -11.16 -14.35
CA SER A 155 -16.25 -11.80 -14.01
C SER A 155 -16.22 -13.35 -14.13
N ASN A 156 -15.23 -13.93 -14.78
CA ASN A 156 -15.11 -15.39 -14.91
C ASN A 156 -14.82 -16.01 -13.52
N PRO A 157 -15.69 -16.90 -13.00
CA PRO A 157 -15.45 -17.54 -11.70
C PRO A 157 -14.18 -18.40 -11.65
N ALA A 158 -13.74 -18.90 -12.80
CA ALA A 158 -12.53 -19.71 -12.91
C ALA A 158 -11.23 -18.89 -13.08
N TYR A 159 -11.32 -17.55 -13.11
CA TYR A 159 -10.17 -16.65 -13.03
C TYR A 159 -9.94 -16.25 -11.58
N ASN A 160 -8.78 -16.58 -11.02
CA ASN A 160 -8.42 -16.21 -9.66
C ASN A 160 -6.91 -15.95 -9.54
N VAL A 161 -6.57 -14.97 -8.73
CA VAL A 161 -5.19 -14.70 -8.28
C VAL A 161 -5.24 -14.53 -6.76
N THR A 162 -4.72 -15.53 -6.04
CA THR A 162 -4.84 -15.57 -4.58
C THR A 162 -3.48 -15.66 -3.92
N LEU A 163 -3.39 -15.14 -2.71
CA LEU A 163 -2.26 -15.37 -1.83
C LEU A 163 -2.39 -16.76 -1.19
N GLN A 164 -1.31 -17.52 -1.18
CA GLN A 164 -1.27 -18.77 -0.43
C GLN A 164 -1.48 -18.48 1.06
N ASN A 165 -2.08 -19.42 1.80
CA ASN A 165 -2.18 -19.30 3.26
C ASN A 165 -0.80 -19.00 3.82
N ALA A 166 -0.61 -17.77 4.28
CA ALA A 166 0.68 -17.29 4.73
C ALA A 166 1.11 -18.01 5.99
N ARG A 167 2.40 -18.37 6.04
CA ARG A 167 3.04 -18.77 7.29
C ARG A 167 3.48 -17.50 8.02
N VAL A 168 3.22 -17.43 9.33
CA VAL A 168 3.80 -16.41 10.19
C VAL A 168 5.22 -16.84 10.55
N MET A 169 6.18 -15.98 10.25
CA MET A 169 7.59 -16.16 10.57
C MET A 169 7.90 -15.75 12.00
N ASP A 170 9.06 -16.14 12.50
CA ASP A 170 9.60 -15.56 13.73
C ASP A 170 9.78 -14.04 13.54
N PRO A 171 9.47 -13.22 14.55
CA PRO A 171 9.53 -11.79 14.40
C PRO A 171 10.96 -11.27 14.23
N VAL A 172 11.13 -10.34 13.32
CA VAL A 172 12.33 -9.49 13.23
C VAL A 172 12.28 -8.52 14.40
N ARG A 173 13.31 -8.52 15.24
CA ARG A 173 13.38 -7.64 16.42
C ARG A 173 14.44 -6.58 16.19
N LEU A 174 14.02 -5.32 16.24
CA LEU A 174 14.89 -4.18 15.98
C LEU A 174 14.88 -3.22 17.16
N ASP A 175 16.08 -2.83 17.60
CA ASP A 175 16.27 -1.73 18.53
C ASP A 175 16.34 -0.43 17.73
N VAL A 176 15.41 0.48 17.96
CA VAL A 176 15.27 1.75 17.23
C VAL A 176 16.03 2.83 18.01
N PRO A 177 17.18 3.30 17.51
CA PRO A 177 17.92 4.37 18.19
C PRO A 177 17.12 5.67 18.19
N LYS A 178 17.33 6.56 19.16
CA LYS A 178 16.67 7.89 19.25
C LYS A 178 16.81 8.72 17.99
N SER A 179 17.90 8.57 17.26
CA SER A 179 18.10 9.28 15.99
C SER A 179 17.32 8.68 14.82
N LYS A 180 16.64 7.54 15.02
CA LYS A 180 15.94 6.77 13.99
C LYS A 180 14.51 6.44 14.34
N GLY A 181 14.03 6.87 15.49
CA GLY A 181 12.64 6.68 15.87
C GLY A 181 12.29 7.21 17.24
N HIS A 182 10.99 7.42 17.41
CA HIS A 182 10.39 7.92 18.64
C HIS A 182 9.15 7.09 18.98
N ASP A 183 9.01 6.76 20.27
CA ASP A 183 7.77 6.25 20.86
C ASP A 183 6.94 7.42 21.37
N LEU A 184 5.71 7.52 20.94
CA LEU A 184 4.81 8.64 21.17
C LEU A 184 3.46 8.14 21.71
N ILE A 185 2.71 9.05 22.31
CA ILE A 185 1.34 8.80 22.77
C ILE A 185 0.41 9.77 22.05
N GLY A 186 -0.62 9.25 21.40
CA GLY A 186 -1.66 10.05 20.78
C GLY A 186 -2.38 10.90 21.84
N GLN A 187 -2.39 12.21 21.67
CA GLN A 187 -2.94 13.12 22.70
C GLN A 187 -4.43 12.90 22.97
N ARG A 188 -5.19 12.54 21.95
CA ARG A 188 -6.64 12.30 22.09
C ARG A 188 -6.96 10.85 22.36
N SER A 189 -6.27 9.94 21.72
CA SER A 189 -6.54 8.50 21.83
C SER A 189 -5.89 7.85 23.05
N GLY A 190 -4.79 8.42 23.56
CA GLY A 190 -3.96 7.77 24.56
C GLY A 190 -3.22 6.52 24.05
N ILE A 191 -3.30 6.22 22.75
CA ILE A 191 -2.70 5.04 22.12
C ILE A 191 -1.21 5.30 21.88
N HIS A 192 -0.38 4.33 22.22
CA HIS A 192 1.04 4.34 21.89
C HIS A 192 1.23 4.09 20.39
N PHE A 193 2.10 4.86 19.77
CA PHE A 193 2.52 4.67 18.40
C PHE A 193 3.99 5.03 18.20
N GLY A 194 4.61 4.44 17.20
CA GLY A 194 6.00 4.71 16.84
C GLY A 194 6.09 5.60 15.60
N LEU A 195 7.09 6.46 15.59
CA LEU A 195 7.59 7.07 14.35
C LEU A 195 9.00 6.56 14.10
N ALA A 196 9.30 6.09 12.88
CA ALA A 196 10.62 5.60 12.51
C ALA A 196 11.07 6.15 11.16
N ASP A 197 12.40 6.24 11.00
CA ASP A 197 13.05 6.66 9.75
C ASP A 197 12.85 5.58 8.68
N TYR A 198 12.20 5.95 7.57
CA TYR A 198 11.91 5.06 6.45
C TYR A 198 13.17 4.40 5.89
N ALA A 199 14.21 5.18 5.61
CA ALA A 199 15.43 4.66 5.00
C ALA A 199 16.15 3.68 5.94
N TRP A 200 16.18 3.99 7.24
CA TRP A 200 16.75 3.10 8.25
C TRP A 200 15.99 1.77 8.33
N LEU A 201 14.66 1.82 8.45
CA LEU A 201 13.84 0.61 8.60
C LEU A 201 13.89 -0.24 7.33
N SER A 202 13.71 0.36 6.15
CA SER A 202 13.79 -0.34 4.87
C SER A 202 15.12 -1.06 4.69
N ASN A 203 16.23 -0.41 5.08
CA ASN A 203 17.54 -1.05 5.04
C ASN A 203 17.68 -2.25 5.99
N LYS A 204 17.04 -2.20 7.17
CA LYS A 204 17.02 -3.33 8.11
C LYS A 204 16.22 -4.54 7.59
N LEU A 205 15.19 -4.30 6.78
CA LEU A 205 14.35 -5.37 6.24
C LEU A 205 14.95 -6.03 4.98
N LYS A 206 15.87 -5.36 4.28
CA LYS A 206 16.48 -5.85 3.01
C LYS A 206 17.11 -7.25 3.13
N ASP A 207 17.72 -7.55 4.24
CA ASP A 207 18.38 -8.85 4.43
C ASP A 207 17.34 -9.98 4.57
N SER A 208 16.27 -9.74 5.32
CA SER A 208 15.14 -10.68 5.43
C SER A 208 14.47 -10.95 4.07
N ILE A 209 14.37 -9.95 3.20
CA ILE A 209 13.83 -10.10 1.84
C ILE A 209 14.73 -11.03 1.00
N LYS A 210 16.03 -10.82 1.07
CA LYS A 210 17.01 -11.62 0.31
C LYS A 210 17.02 -13.09 0.74
N ASP A 211 16.89 -13.35 2.05
CA ASP A 211 16.93 -14.69 2.63
C ASP A 211 15.72 -15.55 2.23
N LEU A 212 14.57 -14.92 1.95
CA LEU A 212 13.35 -15.61 1.55
C LEU A 212 13.33 -16.02 0.08
N GLY A 213 14.15 -15.39 -0.74
CA GLY A 213 14.22 -15.65 -2.19
C GLY A 213 13.07 -15.01 -2.97
N PRO A 214 13.20 -14.96 -4.32
CA PRO A 214 12.32 -14.16 -5.16
C PRO A 214 10.94 -14.77 -5.47
N SER A 215 10.70 -16.01 -5.08
CA SER A 215 9.41 -16.70 -5.31
C SER A 215 8.43 -16.56 -4.14
N VAL A 216 8.84 -15.91 -3.06
CA VAL A 216 8.03 -15.69 -1.86
C VAL A 216 7.91 -14.20 -1.62
N VAL A 217 6.70 -13.72 -1.38
CA VAL A 217 6.43 -12.31 -1.07
C VAL A 217 6.36 -12.14 0.45
N PRO A 218 7.35 -11.53 1.09
CA PRO A 218 7.26 -11.18 2.50
C PRO A 218 6.32 -9.97 2.68
N ILE A 219 5.46 -10.08 3.68
CA ILE A 219 4.57 -9.03 4.15
C ILE A 219 5.03 -8.67 5.56
N PHE A 220 5.70 -7.54 5.68
CA PHE A 220 6.21 -7.03 6.95
C PHE A 220 5.10 -6.27 7.67
N ILE A 221 4.84 -6.64 8.93
CA ILE A 221 3.79 -6.03 9.75
C ILE A 221 4.42 -5.42 11.00
N VAL A 222 4.19 -4.15 11.19
CA VAL A 222 4.47 -3.41 12.43
C VAL A 222 3.17 -3.13 13.19
N ASP A 223 3.29 -2.80 14.46
CA ASP A 223 2.20 -2.39 15.32
C ASP A 223 2.24 -0.87 15.50
N ASN A 224 1.17 -0.15 15.18
CA ASN A 224 1.02 1.29 15.39
C ASN A 224 2.28 2.10 15.05
N THR A 225 3.01 1.73 14.00
CA THR A 225 4.27 2.41 13.66
C THR A 225 4.20 2.99 12.27
N PHE A 226 4.52 4.27 12.17
CA PHE A 226 4.51 5.07 10.94
C PHE A 226 5.92 5.54 10.61
N LEU A 227 6.16 5.86 9.34
CA LEU A 227 7.50 6.22 8.91
C LEU A 227 7.54 7.66 8.44
N TRP A 228 8.69 8.31 8.67
CA TRP A 228 8.97 9.60 8.06
C TRP A 228 10.02 9.48 6.97
N ILE A 229 10.00 10.41 6.00
CA ILE A 229 11.01 10.57 4.98
C ILE A 229 11.86 11.77 5.37
N ASP A 230 13.17 11.64 5.24
CA ASP A 230 14.16 12.68 5.52
C ASP A 230 14.05 13.25 6.94
N THR A 231 12.90 13.79 7.34
CA THR A 231 12.67 14.39 8.66
C THR A 231 11.33 13.96 9.26
N PRO A 232 11.19 13.92 10.61
CA PRO A 232 9.92 13.57 11.26
C PRO A 232 8.72 14.45 10.86
N ASP A 233 8.95 15.66 10.36
CA ASP A 233 7.90 16.54 9.88
C ASP A 233 7.29 16.08 8.55
N GLN A 234 7.99 15.16 7.85
CA GLN A 234 7.51 14.49 6.64
C GLN A 234 6.95 13.10 6.97
N CYS A 235 6.08 13.06 7.95
CA CYS A 235 5.29 11.89 8.34
C CYS A 235 3.94 11.93 7.62
N CYS A 236 3.21 10.89 7.36
CA CYS A 236 3.49 9.54 7.79
C CYS A 236 3.23 8.57 6.64
N VAL A 237 4.22 7.72 6.38
CA VAL A 237 4.03 6.54 5.56
C VAL A 237 3.49 5.44 6.45
N VAL A 238 2.37 4.86 6.07
CA VAL A 238 1.71 3.78 6.82
C VAL A 238 1.96 2.42 6.21
N GLY A 239 2.27 2.39 4.92
CA GLY A 239 2.61 1.22 4.15
C GLY A 239 3.51 1.59 2.97
N PHE A 240 4.05 0.59 2.34
CA PHE A 240 4.70 0.66 1.03
C PHE A 240 4.93 -0.75 0.49
N HIS A 241 4.89 -0.89 -0.82
CA HIS A 241 5.36 -2.09 -1.49
C HIS A 241 6.58 -1.77 -2.35
N GLY A 242 7.25 -2.80 -2.84
CA GLY A 242 8.43 -2.56 -3.67
C GLY A 242 9.06 -3.82 -4.22
N ALA A 243 10.13 -3.60 -4.98
CA ALA A 243 10.94 -4.65 -5.58
C ALA A 243 12.42 -4.44 -5.32
N LEU A 244 13.12 -5.52 -5.00
CA LEU A 244 14.57 -5.57 -4.89
C LEU A 244 15.12 -6.51 -5.94
N GLY A 245 16.00 -6.03 -6.79
CA GLY A 245 16.62 -6.82 -7.84
C GLY A 245 18.13 -6.79 -7.78
N LYS A 246 18.75 -7.98 -7.93
CA LYS A 246 20.17 -8.10 -8.22
C LYS A 246 20.38 -9.30 -9.14
N ASN A 247 21.14 -9.11 -10.23
CA ASN A 247 21.61 -10.22 -11.09
C ASN A 247 20.48 -11.12 -11.65
N LYS A 248 19.43 -10.56 -12.21
CA LYS A 248 18.30 -11.26 -12.82
C LYS A 248 17.33 -11.94 -11.86
N GLN A 249 17.36 -11.66 -10.58
CA GLN A 249 16.37 -12.12 -9.62
C GLN A 249 15.72 -10.91 -8.95
N ILE A 250 14.40 -10.81 -9.02
CA ILE A 250 13.63 -9.72 -8.44
C ILE A 250 12.71 -10.30 -7.38
N SER A 251 12.89 -9.84 -6.15
CA SER A 251 12.01 -10.11 -5.03
C SER A 251 11.09 -8.91 -4.82
N THR A 252 9.79 -9.14 -4.71
CA THR A 252 8.83 -8.11 -4.31
C THR A 252 8.45 -8.28 -2.85
N TYR A 253 8.02 -7.22 -2.21
CA TYR A 253 7.66 -7.22 -0.79
C TYR A 253 6.62 -6.16 -0.47
N ILE A 254 5.96 -6.32 0.67
CA ILE A 254 4.96 -5.40 1.21
C ILE A 254 5.32 -5.08 2.65
N PHE A 255 5.15 -3.83 3.04
CA PHE A 255 5.25 -3.36 4.43
C PHE A 255 3.98 -2.61 4.79
N ALA A 256 3.42 -2.86 5.97
CA ALA A 256 2.27 -2.12 6.46
C ALA A 256 2.24 -2.02 7.99
N SER A 257 1.69 -0.92 8.48
CA SER A 257 1.33 -0.75 9.88
C SER A 257 -0.07 -1.33 10.14
N TYR A 258 -0.18 -2.20 11.12
CA TYR A 258 -1.46 -2.53 11.72
C TYR A 258 -1.79 -1.45 12.76
N SER A 259 -2.80 -0.64 12.51
CA SER A 259 -3.11 0.54 13.32
C SER A 259 -4.31 0.30 14.22
N ASP A 260 -4.22 0.70 15.48
CA ASP A 260 -5.37 0.63 16.39
C ASP A 260 -6.41 1.71 16.02
N ALA A 261 -7.68 1.34 16.12
CA ALA A 261 -8.79 2.28 15.89
C ALA A 261 -8.70 3.47 16.85
N GLY A 262 -8.92 4.67 16.32
CA GLY A 262 -8.85 5.93 17.07
C GLY A 262 -7.48 6.63 17.02
N LEU A 263 -6.49 6.08 16.33
CA LEU A 263 -5.25 6.80 16.03
C LEU A 263 -5.49 7.91 15.02
N PHE A 264 -6.36 7.67 14.05
CA PHE A 264 -6.67 8.61 12.97
C PHE A 264 -8.08 9.18 13.10
N ASP A 265 -8.24 10.41 12.70
CA ASP A 265 -9.55 11.06 12.67
C ASP A 265 -10.32 10.63 11.41
N PRO A 266 -11.66 10.56 11.51
CA PRO A 266 -12.49 10.39 10.33
C PRO A 266 -12.22 11.48 9.29
N LEU A 267 -12.23 11.12 8.01
CA LEU A 267 -12.21 12.10 6.94
C LEU A 267 -13.49 12.98 6.96
N PRO A 268 -13.45 14.18 6.36
CA PRO A 268 -14.64 15.01 6.28
C PRO A 268 -15.84 14.26 5.68
N GLY A 269 -16.95 14.24 6.42
CA GLY A 269 -18.17 13.54 6.02
C GLY A 269 -18.28 12.07 6.46
N GLN A 270 -17.22 11.49 7.01
CA GLN A 270 -17.25 10.15 7.60
C GLN A 270 -17.66 10.20 9.08
N THR A 271 -18.32 9.15 9.56
CA THR A 271 -18.72 8.98 10.97
C THR A 271 -17.67 8.26 11.80
N GLN A 272 -16.75 7.54 11.14
CA GLN A 272 -15.62 6.84 11.74
C GLN A 272 -14.41 6.92 10.81
N SER A 273 -13.20 6.77 11.35
CA SER A 273 -12.02 6.53 10.53
C SER A 273 -11.97 5.07 10.12
N PHE A 274 -11.70 4.82 8.84
CA PHE A 274 -11.41 3.48 8.33
C PHE A 274 -9.91 3.14 8.40
N GLU A 275 -9.07 4.12 8.70
CA GLU A 275 -7.61 3.98 8.75
C GLU A 275 -7.18 3.23 10.01
N SER A 276 -7.61 1.97 10.10
CA SER A 276 -7.30 1.09 11.24
C SER A 276 -7.05 -0.33 10.77
N ASP A 277 -6.53 -1.15 11.65
CA ASP A 277 -6.17 -2.56 11.45
C ASP A 277 -5.42 -2.83 10.12
N ILE A 278 -6.07 -3.45 9.14
CA ILE A 278 -5.47 -3.83 7.86
C ILE A 278 -5.63 -2.79 6.76
N HIS A 279 -6.09 -1.57 7.05
CA HIS A 279 -6.32 -0.56 6.01
C HIS A 279 -5.07 -0.34 5.16
N ALA A 280 -3.96 0.01 5.80
CA ALA A 280 -2.68 0.17 5.10
C ALA A 280 -2.22 -1.11 4.39
N LEU A 281 -2.49 -2.29 4.95
CA LEU A 281 -2.12 -3.54 4.30
C LEU A 281 -2.97 -3.82 3.07
N SER A 282 -4.27 -3.53 3.10
CA SER A 282 -5.14 -3.71 1.94
C SER A 282 -4.76 -2.78 0.79
N HIS A 283 -4.45 -1.53 1.08
CA HIS A 283 -3.87 -0.56 0.17
C HIS A 283 -2.65 -1.15 -0.57
N GLU A 284 -1.61 -1.51 0.18
CA GLU A 284 -0.36 -2.02 -0.38
C GLU A 284 -0.52 -3.35 -1.13
N VAL A 285 -1.44 -4.20 -0.68
CA VAL A 285 -1.74 -5.46 -1.39
C VAL A 285 -2.36 -5.18 -2.75
N SER A 286 -3.32 -4.26 -2.86
CA SER A 286 -3.96 -3.92 -4.13
C SER A 286 -2.97 -3.29 -5.10
N GLU A 287 -2.18 -2.35 -4.62
CA GLU A 287 -1.15 -1.70 -5.41
C GLU A 287 -0.08 -2.68 -5.89
N TRP A 288 0.39 -3.56 -4.99
CA TRP A 288 1.31 -4.62 -5.37
C TRP A 288 0.72 -5.58 -6.43
N TYR A 289 -0.59 -5.87 -6.39
CA TYR A 289 -1.27 -6.62 -7.46
C TYR A 289 -1.25 -5.86 -8.79
N ALA A 290 -1.43 -4.55 -8.75
CA ALA A 290 -1.52 -3.69 -9.93
C ALA A 290 -0.15 -3.23 -10.47
N ASP A 291 0.84 -3.01 -9.59
CA ASP A 291 2.19 -2.57 -9.97
C ASP A 291 3.28 -3.17 -9.07
N PRO A 292 3.57 -4.48 -9.15
CA PRO A 292 4.50 -5.15 -8.24
C PRO A 292 5.94 -4.64 -8.29
N PHE A 293 6.27 -3.83 -9.30
CA PHE A 293 7.62 -3.34 -9.53
C PHE A 293 7.73 -1.82 -9.49
N LEU A 294 6.66 -1.10 -9.19
CA LEU A 294 6.58 0.36 -9.22
C LEU A 294 7.01 0.94 -10.58
N SER A 295 6.67 0.28 -11.66
CA SER A 295 7.13 0.59 -13.02
C SER A 295 6.00 0.88 -14.01
N ASN A 296 4.75 0.67 -13.63
CA ASN A 296 3.59 0.90 -14.47
C ASN A 296 3.30 2.40 -14.56
N GLN A 297 3.62 2.96 -15.72
CA GLN A 297 3.40 4.38 -15.99
C GLN A 297 1.98 4.61 -16.49
N VAL A 298 1.37 5.70 -16.06
CA VAL A 298 0.07 6.20 -16.48
C VAL A 298 0.16 7.68 -16.84
N VAL A 299 -0.87 8.26 -17.43
CA VAL A 299 -0.97 9.72 -17.58
C VAL A 299 -0.91 10.36 -16.19
N PRO A 300 -0.18 11.47 -16.02
CA PRO A 300 -0.11 12.14 -14.72
C PRO A 300 -1.49 12.46 -14.16
N TRP A 301 -1.69 12.09 -12.91
CA TRP A 301 -2.93 12.29 -12.15
C TRP A 301 -2.65 12.88 -10.76
N SER A 302 -3.66 13.48 -10.16
CA SER A 302 -3.67 13.85 -8.74
C SER A 302 -4.93 13.34 -8.09
N SER A 303 -4.85 12.97 -6.80
CA SER A 303 -6.03 12.57 -6.06
C SER A 303 -6.99 13.75 -5.89
N PRO A 304 -8.26 13.63 -6.31
CA PRO A 304 -9.28 14.64 -6.03
C PRO A 304 -9.54 14.84 -4.53
N LEU A 305 -9.22 13.83 -3.72
CA LEU A 305 -9.42 13.82 -2.27
C LEU A 305 -8.21 14.39 -1.53
N ALA A 306 -7.04 14.38 -2.15
CA ALA A 306 -5.78 14.82 -1.58
C ALA A 306 -4.91 15.60 -2.59
N PRO A 307 -5.42 16.67 -3.22
CA PRO A 307 -4.71 17.39 -4.30
C PRO A 307 -3.41 18.06 -3.81
N GLN A 308 -3.22 18.21 -2.50
CA GLN A 308 -2.00 18.75 -1.92
C GLN A 308 -0.76 17.87 -2.15
N TYR A 309 -0.93 16.59 -2.48
CA TYR A 309 0.19 15.69 -2.79
C TYR A 309 0.72 15.84 -4.21
N GLY A 310 0.03 16.64 -5.04
CA GLY A 310 0.47 16.95 -6.39
C GLY A 310 0.21 15.83 -7.38
N CYS A 311 0.99 15.85 -8.47
CA CYS A 311 0.83 14.91 -9.58
C CYS A 311 1.83 13.77 -9.50
N THR A 312 1.35 12.56 -9.77
CA THR A 312 2.17 11.38 -10.00
C THR A 312 1.80 10.74 -11.34
N ASN A 313 2.67 9.92 -11.90
CA ASN A 313 2.44 9.16 -13.12
C ASN A 313 2.64 7.65 -12.91
N VAL A 314 2.55 7.19 -11.68
CA VAL A 314 2.66 5.78 -11.30
C VAL A 314 1.25 5.22 -11.06
N LEU A 315 1.06 3.94 -11.33
CA LEU A 315 -0.20 3.25 -11.08
C LEU A 315 -0.25 2.82 -9.61
N GLU A 316 -0.81 3.67 -8.76
CA GLU A 316 -1.03 3.41 -7.34
C GLU A 316 -2.53 3.40 -7.06
N THR A 317 -3.11 2.21 -6.82
CA THR A 317 -4.57 2.03 -6.83
C THR A 317 -5.26 2.48 -5.55
N GLY A 318 -4.58 2.50 -4.42
CA GLY A 318 -5.07 2.98 -3.13
C GLY A 318 -5.01 4.50 -2.98
N ASP A 319 -3.92 5.11 -3.43
CA ASP A 319 -3.62 6.54 -3.29
C ASP A 319 -4.77 7.51 -3.65
N PRO A 320 -5.52 7.31 -4.76
CA PRO A 320 -6.57 8.25 -5.12
C PRO A 320 -7.72 8.31 -4.10
N VAL A 321 -7.98 7.21 -3.40
CA VAL A 321 -9.13 6.99 -2.52
C VAL A 321 -8.74 6.77 -1.06
N PHE A 322 -7.52 7.13 -0.72
CA PHE A 322 -6.92 6.95 0.60
C PHE A 322 -7.86 7.39 1.73
N GLY A 323 -7.95 6.55 2.79
CA GLY A 323 -8.81 6.78 3.96
C GLY A 323 -10.30 6.47 3.73
N TYR A 324 -10.71 6.05 2.53
CA TYR A 324 -12.03 5.49 2.28
C TYR A 324 -11.98 3.96 2.41
N GLY A 325 -12.94 3.39 3.10
CA GLY A 325 -13.00 1.96 3.36
C GLY A 325 -14.38 1.52 3.83
N TRP A 326 -14.47 0.27 4.25
CA TRP A 326 -15.72 -0.27 4.75
C TRP A 326 -15.50 -1.26 5.90
N ASN A 327 -16.56 -1.54 6.63
CA ASN A 327 -16.57 -2.57 7.66
C ASN A 327 -16.70 -3.96 7.00
N GLN A 328 -15.69 -4.81 7.16
CA GLN A 328 -15.68 -6.19 6.68
C GLN A 328 -15.69 -7.16 7.87
N PRO A 329 -16.88 -7.65 8.30
CA PRO A 329 -16.94 -8.65 9.35
C PRO A 329 -16.40 -10.00 8.86
N MET A 330 -15.62 -10.67 9.71
CA MET A 330 -15.03 -11.96 9.41
C MET A 330 -15.50 -13.04 10.40
N PRO A 331 -15.44 -14.34 10.01
CA PRO A 331 -15.88 -15.45 10.88
C PRO A 331 -15.11 -15.57 12.20
N ASN A 332 -13.93 -14.98 12.30
CA ASN A 332 -13.13 -14.92 13.56
C ASN A 332 -13.69 -13.92 14.58
N GLY A 333 -14.81 -13.25 14.29
CA GLY A 333 -15.44 -12.28 15.16
C GLY A 333 -14.84 -10.87 15.09
N VAL A 334 -13.85 -10.65 14.23
CA VAL A 334 -13.23 -9.34 14.01
C VAL A 334 -13.90 -8.66 12.82
N THR A 335 -14.19 -7.37 12.94
CA THR A 335 -14.54 -6.51 11.82
C THR A 335 -13.29 -5.76 11.39
N TYR A 336 -12.85 -5.99 10.16
CA TYR A 336 -11.70 -5.31 9.56
C TYR A 336 -12.15 -4.13 8.70
N HIS A 337 -11.20 -3.23 8.41
CA HIS A 337 -11.43 -2.01 7.64
C HIS A 337 -10.52 -1.98 6.39
N PRO A 338 -10.82 -2.79 5.36
CA PRO A 338 -10.09 -2.69 4.10
C PRO A 338 -10.38 -1.37 3.40
N GLU A 339 -9.44 -0.91 2.61
CA GLU A 339 -9.51 0.33 1.85
C GLU A 339 -10.30 0.18 0.55
N ASP A 340 -10.92 1.29 0.08
CA ASP A 340 -11.41 1.45 -1.28
C ASP A 340 -10.25 1.45 -2.28
N GLU A 341 -10.51 1.12 -3.52
CA GLU A 341 -9.47 1.03 -4.56
C GLU A 341 -9.94 1.68 -5.86
N ALA A 342 -9.07 2.48 -6.45
CA ALA A 342 -9.30 2.99 -7.79
C ALA A 342 -8.97 1.91 -8.83
N PHE A 343 -9.91 1.69 -9.75
CA PHE A 343 -9.75 0.68 -10.79
C PHE A 343 -8.86 1.17 -11.94
N PHE A 344 -8.26 0.25 -12.65
CA PHE A 344 -7.40 0.55 -13.81
C PHE A 344 -8.05 1.51 -14.81
N SER A 345 -9.38 1.41 -15.00
CA SER A 345 -10.13 2.31 -15.87
C SER A 345 -10.10 3.78 -15.44
N TRP A 346 -9.89 4.04 -14.13
CA TRP A 346 -9.73 5.40 -13.63
C TRP A 346 -8.45 6.03 -14.17
N PHE A 347 -7.34 5.31 -14.10
CA PHE A 347 -6.01 5.75 -14.53
C PHE A 347 -5.85 5.77 -16.06
N SER A 348 -6.50 4.85 -16.76
CA SER A 348 -6.41 4.73 -18.24
C SER A 348 -7.40 5.61 -18.97
N HIS A 349 -8.19 6.43 -18.27
CA HIS A 349 -9.26 7.26 -18.81
C HIS A 349 -10.24 6.49 -19.71
N GLU A 350 -10.45 5.22 -19.40
CA GLU A 350 -11.37 4.38 -20.15
C GLU A 350 -12.83 4.74 -19.83
N SER A 351 -13.59 5.08 -20.87
CA SER A 351 -15.02 5.40 -20.72
C SER A 351 -15.84 4.68 -21.80
N PRO A 352 -16.87 3.89 -21.39
CA PRO A 352 -17.24 3.55 -20.02
C PRO A 352 -16.21 2.61 -19.36
N SER A 353 -16.10 2.69 -18.02
CA SER A 353 -15.21 1.81 -17.26
C SER A 353 -15.50 0.33 -17.50
N ARG A 354 -14.43 -0.48 -17.58
CA ARG A 354 -14.51 -1.96 -17.65
C ARG A 354 -14.74 -2.59 -16.27
N GLY A 355 -14.60 -1.82 -15.22
CA GLY A 355 -14.75 -2.29 -13.85
C GLY A 355 -16.14 -2.81 -13.52
N PHE A 356 -16.27 -3.48 -12.38
CA PHE A 356 -17.54 -3.99 -11.86
C PHE A 356 -18.58 -2.86 -11.79
N GLY A 357 -19.78 -3.14 -12.31
CA GLY A 357 -20.85 -2.15 -12.38
C GLY A 357 -20.56 -0.90 -13.20
N GLY A 358 -19.47 -0.85 -13.97
CA GLY A 358 -19.02 0.34 -14.70
C GLY A 358 -18.37 1.39 -13.81
N ARG A 359 -17.98 1.02 -12.60
CA ARG A 359 -17.39 1.89 -11.58
C ARG A 359 -15.92 2.19 -11.88
N TYR A 360 -15.42 3.27 -11.29
CA TYR A 360 -14.01 3.67 -11.33
C TYR A 360 -13.28 3.39 -10.02
N THR A 361 -14.01 3.12 -8.93
CA THR A 361 -13.48 2.64 -7.65
C THR A 361 -14.40 1.54 -7.10
N TYR A 362 -13.91 0.75 -6.16
CA TYR A 362 -14.67 -0.35 -5.59
C TYR A 362 -15.94 0.13 -4.87
N LEU A 363 -15.86 1.20 -4.07
CA LEU A 363 -17.00 1.81 -3.37
C LEU A 363 -17.80 2.79 -4.23
N ASN A 364 -17.38 3.04 -5.49
CA ASN A 364 -17.94 4.08 -6.36
C ASN A 364 -17.71 5.51 -5.83
N THR A 365 -16.59 5.72 -5.14
CA THR A 365 -16.15 7.03 -4.65
C THR A 365 -15.94 8.00 -5.81
N PHE A 366 -15.39 7.52 -6.94
CA PHE A 366 -15.32 8.27 -8.17
C PHE A 366 -16.28 7.74 -9.22
N THR A 367 -16.95 8.68 -9.92
CA THR A 367 -17.93 8.37 -10.96
C THR A 367 -17.43 8.65 -12.39
N SER A 368 -16.20 9.13 -12.52
CA SER A 368 -15.50 9.40 -13.77
C SER A 368 -14.04 8.98 -13.69
N ALA A 369 -13.34 8.94 -14.82
CA ALA A 369 -11.90 8.72 -14.86
C ALA A 369 -11.12 9.86 -14.19
N ALA A 370 -9.82 9.64 -13.97
CA ALA A 370 -8.92 10.58 -13.32
C ALA A 370 -8.99 11.97 -13.98
N PRO A 371 -8.98 13.05 -13.20
CA PRO A 371 -8.63 14.34 -13.77
C PRO A 371 -7.16 14.30 -14.17
N GLY A 372 -6.87 14.75 -15.36
CA GLY A 372 -5.47 14.94 -15.77
C GLY A 372 -4.80 16.02 -14.92
N CYS A 373 -3.53 15.91 -14.76
CA CYS A 373 -2.68 17.00 -14.29
C CYS A 373 -2.26 17.86 -15.49
#